data_8271c4f5d2de749883edd6f7551ecfa2
#
_entry.id   8271c4f5d2de749883edd6f7551ecfa2
#
_cell.length_a   1.000
_cell.length_b   1.000
_cell.length_c   1.000
_cell.angle_alpha   90.00
_cell.angle_beta   90.00
_cell.angle_gamma   90.00
#
_symmetry.space_group_name_H-M   'P 1'
#
loop_
_entity.id
_entity.type
_entity.pdbx_description
1 polymer ?
#
loop_
_entity_poly.entity_id
_entity_poly.type
_entity_poly.pdbx_seq_one_letter_code
_entity_poly.pdbx_strand_id
1 'polypeptide(L)'
;MNDNDRSGVVRFADAKGRIPTPSGERAVLTLKRGTLDVKLSIPVPPNRQTPHDQDEIYFVISGHGVLVHGGKRDPFRAGDLLFVAAGVDHHYEDFGGDLALWRVFYGPSGGEIPLAGQ
;
A
#
# COMPACT_ATOMS: atom_id res chain seq x y z
N MET A 1 11.78 26.63 -11.86
CA MET A 1 11.88 25.28 -11.24
C MET A 1 11.74 24.22 -12.31
N ASN A 2 12.59 23.23 -12.28
CA ASN A 2 12.50 22.09 -13.18
C ASN A 2 11.34 21.19 -12.75
N ASP A 3 10.49 20.78 -13.68
CA ASP A 3 9.37 19.87 -13.38
C ASP A 3 9.84 18.51 -12.82
N ASN A 4 11.09 18.14 -13.04
CA ASN A 4 11.66 16.92 -12.49
C ASN A 4 11.98 17.02 -11.00
N ASP A 5 12.05 18.22 -10.45
CA ASP A 5 12.33 18.43 -9.03
C ASP A 5 11.02 18.79 -8.31
N ARG A 6 10.25 17.75 -8.01
CA ARG A 6 8.99 17.88 -7.27
C ARG A 6 9.08 17.25 -5.89
N SER A 7 10.21 17.48 -5.26
CA SER A 7 10.43 17.03 -3.89
C SER A 7 9.47 17.74 -2.94
N GLY A 8 9.02 17.04 -1.92
CA GLY A 8 8.11 17.64 -0.96
C GLY A 8 7.65 16.66 0.10
N VAL A 9 6.62 17.06 0.82
CA VAL A 9 6.04 16.27 1.90
C VAL A 9 4.59 15.98 1.58
N VAL A 10 4.22 14.70 1.63
CA VAL A 10 2.82 14.28 1.56
C VAL A 10 2.31 14.20 2.99
N ARG A 11 1.30 15.00 3.32
CA ARG A 11 0.76 15.06 4.67
C ARG A 11 -0.29 14.00 4.89
N PHE A 12 -0.09 13.16 5.89
CA PHE A 12 -1.07 12.13 6.26
C PHE A 12 -2.45 12.72 6.53
N ALA A 13 -2.52 13.82 7.29
CA ALA A 13 -3.80 14.44 7.64
C ALA A 13 -4.56 14.94 6.41
N ASP A 14 -3.86 15.49 5.43
CA ASP A 14 -4.48 15.96 4.18
C ASP A 14 -5.05 14.79 3.37
N ALA A 15 -4.28 13.73 3.23
CA ALA A 15 -4.70 12.54 2.51
C ALA A 15 -5.88 11.85 3.22
N LYS A 16 -5.81 11.73 4.54
CA LYS A 16 -6.89 11.16 5.35
C LYS A 16 -8.19 11.92 5.18
N GLY A 17 -8.12 13.24 5.09
CA GLY A 17 -9.30 14.10 4.89
C GLY A 17 -10.01 13.86 3.57
N ARG A 18 -9.40 13.16 2.60
CA ARG A 18 -9.99 12.82 1.31
C ARG A 18 -10.56 11.40 1.25
N ILE A 19 -10.54 10.68 2.38
CA ILE A 19 -11.06 9.30 2.46
C ILE A 19 -12.33 9.30 3.32
N PRO A 20 -13.46 8.71 2.84
CA PRO A 20 -13.60 8.08 1.51
C PRO A 20 -13.61 9.10 0.39
N THR A 21 -13.23 8.65 -0.82
CA THR A 21 -13.33 9.49 -2.02
C THR A 21 -14.80 9.72 -2.39
N PRO A 22 -15.12 10.65 -3.32
CA PRO A 22 -16.51 10.85 -3.74
C PRO A 22 -17.20 9.58 -4.25
N SER A 23 -16.44 8.64 -4.80
CA SER A 23 -16.98 7.34 -5.24
C SER A 23 -16.96 6.27 -4.13
N GLY A 24 -16.59 6.61 -2.91
CA GLY A 24 -16.63 5.71 -1.76
C GLY A 24 -15.36 4.88 -1.55
N GLU A 25 -14.31 5.17 -2.27
CA GLU A 25 -13.06 4.42 -2.15
C GLU A 25 -12.35 4.76 -0.84
N ARG A 26 -11.72 3.75 -0.26
CA ARG A 26 -10.99 3.86 1.01
C ARG A 26 -9.48 4.05 0.82
N ALA A 27 -9.04 4.35 -0.39
CA ALA A 27 -7.66 4.68 -0.70
C ALA A 27 -7.64 5.89 -1.63
N VAL A 28 -6.63 6.74 -1.46
CA VAL A 28 -6.50 7.97 -2.26
C VAL A 28 -5.08 8.09 -2.77
N LEU A 29 -4.96 8.46 -4.07
CA LEU A 29 -3.66 8.71 -4.69
C LEU A 29 -3.04 9.98 -4.12
N THR A 30 -1.80 9.88 -3.66
CA THR A 30 -1.06 11.01 -3.08
C THR A 30 0.14 11.43 -3.90
N LEU A 31 0.84 10.47 -4.50
CA LEU A 31 2.04 10.73 -5.28
C LEU A 31 2.12 9.73 -6.42
N LYS A 32 2.36 10.22 -7.63
CA LYS A 32 2.60 9.36 -8.77
C LYS A 32 3.75 9.93 -9.61
N ARG A 33 4.71 9.09 -9.93
CA ARG A 33 5.84 9.48 -10.77
C ARG A 33 6.40 8.24 -11.48
N GLY A 34 6.23 8.18 -12.80
CA GLY A 34 6.61 6.98 -13.56
C GLY A 34 5.89 5.75 -13.03
N THR A 35 6.63 4.73 -12.64
CA THR A 35 6.07 3.50 -12.07
C THR A 35 5.70 3.65 -10.60
N LEU A 36 6.20 4.69 -9.93
CA LEU A 36 5.92 4.91 -8.51
C LEU A 36 4.50 5.43 -8.33
N ASP A 37 3.73 4.74 -7.49
CA ASP A 37 2.34 5.08 -7.19
C ASP A 37 2.14 4.90 -5.69
N VAL A 38 1.86 6.01 -4.99
CA VAL A 38 1.70 6.00 -3.54
C VAL A 38 0.28 6.41 -3.18
N LYS A 39 -0.41 5.55 -2.44
CA LYS A 39 -1.74 5.84 -1.92
C LYS A 39 -1.76 5.75 -0.41
N LEU A 40 -2.62 6.55 0.21
CA LEU A 40 -3.02 6.29 1.59
C LEU A 40 -4.24 5.39 1.55
N SER A 41 -4.19 4.30 2.33
CA SER A 41 -5.28 3.33 2.43
C SER A 41 -5.76 3.26 3.88
N ILE A 42 -7.07 3.43 4.07
CA ILE A 42 -7.73 3.24 5.38
C ILE A 42 -8.88 2.28 5.13
N PRO A 43 -8.58 0.98 4.98
CA PRO A 43 -9.59 0.01 4.56
C PRO A 43 -10.64 -0.25 5.65
N VAL A 44 -11.79 -0.73 5.22
CA VAL A 44 -12.81 -1.27 6.12
C VAL A 44 -13.02 -2.74 5.81
N PRO A 45 -13.33 -3.59 6.80
CA PRO A 45 -13.61 -4.99 6.53
C PRO A 45 -14.88 -5.17 5.68
N PRO A 46 -14.95 -6.19 4.82
CA PRO A 46 -13.86 -7.08 4.43
C PRO A 46 -12.90 -6.41 3.45
N ASN A 47 -11.63 -6.75 3.54
CA ASN A 47 -10.64 -6.27 2.59
C ASN A 47 -10.60 -7.21 1.38
N ARG A 48 -10.85 -6.66 0.21
CA ARG A 48 -10.80 -7.41 -1.05
C ARG A 48 -9.80 -6.74 -1.97
N GLN A 49 -8.83 -7.51 -2.40
CA GLN A 49 -7.79 -7.02 -3.30
C GLN A 49 -7.61 -8.02 -4.43
N THR A 50 -7.21 -7.49 -5.58
CA THR A 50 -6.77 -8.31 -6.71
C THR A 50 -5.24 -8.28 -6.77
N PRO A 51 -4.59 -9.36 -7.24
CA PRO A 51 -3.14 -9.33 -7.43
C PRO A 51 -2.74 -8.18 -8.34
N HIS A 52 -1.61 -7.55 -8.03
CA HIS A 52 -1.07 -6.47 -8.83
C HIS A 52 0.14 -6.93 -9.63
N ASP A 53 0.39 -6.21 -10.70
CA ASP A 53 1.40 -6.51 -11.70
C ASP A 53 2.81 -6.04 -11.28
N GLN A 54 2.86 -5.23 -10.23
CA GLN A 54 4.10 -4.66 -9.68
C GLN A 54 4.34 -5.17 -8.27
N ASP A 55 5.58 -5.05 -7.81
CA ASP A 55 5.88 -5.24 -6.39
C ASP A 55 5.21 -4.14 -5.56
N GLU A 56 4.82 -4.49 -4.34
CA GLU A 56 4.12 -3.59 -3.43
C GLU A 56 4.80 -3.55 -2.07
N ILE A 57 4.86 -2.34 -1.50
CA ILE A 57 5.30 -2.13 -0.13
C ILE A 57 4.17 -1.43 0.62
N TYR A 58 3.93 -1.84 1.85
CA TYR A 58 3.00 -1.18 2.75
C TYR A 58 3.73 -0.76 4.02
N PHE A 59 3.52 0.49 4.44
CA PHE A 59 3.97 0.97 5.75
C PHE A 59 2.75 1.13 6.63
N VAL A 60 2.70 0.39 7.73
CA VAL A 60 1.57 0.44 8.65
C VAL A 60 1.72 1.65 9.57
N ILE A 61 0.79 2.60 9.45
CA ILE A 61 0.80 3.85 10.20
C ILE A 61 0.13 3.65 11.57
N SER A 62 -1.02 2.99 11.57
CA SER A 62 -1.82 2.75 12.77
C SER A 62 -2.59 1.45 12.64
N GLY A 63 -3.03 0.92 13.77
CA GLY A 63 -3.80 -0.31 13.81
C GLY A 63 -2.94 -1.57 13.72
N HIS A 64 -3.62 -2.69 13.50
CA HIS A 64 -3.00 -4.00 13.37
C HIS A 64 -3.89 -4.89 12.48
N GLY A 65 -3.37 -6.04 12.09
CA GLY A 65 -4.11 -7.01 11.31
C GLY A 65 -3.26 -8.23 10.99
N VAL A 66 -3.72 -9.01 10.03
CA VAL A 66 -3.00 -10.16 9.49
C VAL A 66 -2.91 -10.01 7.99
N LEU A 67 -1.70 -10.07 7.45
CA LEU A 67 -1.48 -10.13 6.01
C LEU A 67 -1.59 -11.60 5.58
N VAL A 68 -2.58 -11.88 4.73
CA VAL A 68 -2.73 -13.19 4.10
C VAL A 68 -2.17 -13.08 2.69
N HIS A 69 -1.12 -13.84 2.40
CA HIS A 69 -0.42 -13.76 1.13
C HIS A 69 0.14 -15.10 0.71
N GLY A 70 -0.14 -15.51 -0.51
CA GLY A 70 0.38 -16.77 -1.05
C GLY A 70 0.14 -17.99 -0.14
N GLY A 71 -0.99 -18.01 0.58
CA GLY A 71 -1.33 -19.07 1.52
C GLY A 71 -0.68 -18.96 2.90
N LYS A 72 0.08 -17.89 3.14
CA LYS A 72 0.70 -17.61 4.44
C LYS A 72 -0.08 -16.55 5.19
N ARG A 73 0.09 -16.52 6.52
CA ARG A 73 -0.55 -15.55 7.40
C ARG A 73 0.51 -14.91 8.29
N ASP A 74 0.68 -13.60 8.18
CA ASP A 74 1.64 -12.86 8.99
C ASP A 74 0.93 -11.72 9.73
N PRO A 75 0.90 -11.75 11.07
CA PRO A 75 0.37 -10.62 11.83
C PRO A 75 1.27 -9.40 11.70
N PHE A 76 0.63 -8.23 11.67
CA PHE A 76 1.35 -6.96 11.61
C PHE A 76 0.72 -5.92 12.53
N ARG A 77 1.48 -4.87 12.84
CA ARG A 77 1.03 -3.74 13.65
C ARG A 77 1.69 -2.45 13.18
N ALA A 78 1.28 -1.35 13.77
CA ALA A 78 1.85 -0.03 13.45
C ALA A 78 3.37 -0.04 13.52
N GLY A 79 4.00 0.55 12.52
CA GLY A 79 5.46 0.60 12.36
C GLY A 79 6.04 -0.51 11.50
N ASP A 80 5.26 -1.54 11.18
CA ASP A 80 5.76 -2.64 10.33
C ASP A 80 5.73 -2.26 8.86
N LEU A 81 6.66 -2.86 8.12
CA LEU A 81 6.71 -2.81 6.66
C LEU A 81 6.26 -4.16 6.12
N LEU A 82 5.33 -4.14 5.17
CA LEU A 82 4.85 -5.33 4.50
C LEU A 82 5.34 -5.31 3.05
N PHE A 83 5.72 -6.47 2.54
CA PHE A 83 6.11 -6.61 1.14
C PHE A 83 5.28 -7.71 0.48
N VAL A 84 4.75 -7.41 -0.70
CA VAL A 84 4.02 -8.38 -1.53
C VAL A 84 4.61 -8.34 -2.93
N ALA A 85 5.14 -9.46 -3.40
CA ALA A 85 5.70 -9.55 -4.74
C ALA A 85 4.59 -9.48 -5.80
N ALA A 86 4.95 -8.99 -6.99
CA ALA A 86 4.04 -8.91 -8.12
C ALA A 86 3.33 -10.24 -8.37
N GLY A 87 2.03 -10.19 -8.62
CA GLY A 87 1.21 -11.36 -8.93
C GLY A 87 0.77 -12.20 -7.74
N VAL A 88 1.24 -11.89 -6.53
CA VAL A 88 0.87 -12.65 -5.33
C VAL A 88 -0.50 -12.23 -4.84
N ASP A 89 -1.40 -13.19 -4.69
CA ASP A 89 -2.72 -12.97 -4.12
C ASP A 89 -2.59 -12.62 -2.64
N HIS A 90 -3.27 -11.54 -2.21
CA HIS A 90 -3.15 -11.07 -0.83
C HIS A 90 -4.37 -10.26 -0.39
N HIS A 91 -4.57 -10.21 0.91
CA HIS A 91 -5.58 -9.35 1.55
C HIS A 91 -5.26 -9.22 3.05
N TYR A 92 -5.99 -8.33 3.73
CA TYR A 92 -5.87 -8.17 5.18
C TYR A 92 -7.05 -8.83 5.88
N GLU A 93 -6.79 -9.43 7.03
CA GLU A 93 -7.80 -9.97 7.94
C GLU A 93 -7.56 -9.44 9.36
N ASP A 94 -8.55 -9.63 10.23
CA ASP A 94 -8.45 -9.32 11.66
C ASP A 94 -8.04 -7.88 11.95
N PHE A 95 -8.56 -6.92 11.18
CA PHE A 95 -8.29 -5.50 11.37
C PHE A 95 -9.58 -4.71 11.64
N GLY A 96 -9.41 -3.54 12.27
CA GLY A 96 -10.51 -2.62 12.55
C GLY A 96 -10.41 -1.32 11.77
N GLY A 97 -11.28 -0.37 12.09
CA GLY A 97 -11.38 0.91 11.40
C GLY A 97 -10.21 1.87 11.64
N ASP A 98 -9.30 1.52 12.55
CA ASP A 98 -8.10 2.30 12.85
C ASP A 98 -6.90 1.92 11.99
N LEU A 99 -7.03 0.93 11.11
CA LEU A 99 -5.94 0.53 10.22
C LEU A 99 -5.70 1.61 9.17
N ALA A 100 -4.45 2.09 9.08
CA ALA A 100 -4.02 3.01 8.05
C ALA A 100 -2.65 2.60 7.55
N LEU A 101 -2.48 2.60 6.23
CA LEU A 101 -1.24 2.17 5.59
C LEU A 101 -0.91 3.10 4.42
N TRP A 102 0.39 3.39 4.25
CA TRP A 102 0.89 3.86 2.97
C TRP A 102 1.06 2.65 2.05
N ARG A 103 0.51 2.72 0.85
CA ARG A 103 0.63 1.67 -0.18
C ARG A 103 1.48 2.19 -1.32
N VAL A 104 2.57 1.50 -1.62
CA VAL A 104 3.53 1.89 -2.64
C VAL A 104 3.63 0.79 -3.69
N PHE A 105 3.25 1.12 -4.92
CA PHE A 105 3.52 0.29 -6.10
C PHE A 105 4.71 0.88 -6.83
N TYR A 106 5.62 0.04 -7.30
CA TYR A 106 6.82 0.51 -7.98
C TYR A 106 7.42 -0.57 -8.86
N GLY A 107 8.27 -0.12 -9.78
CA GLY A 107 9.08 -1.02 -10.59
C GLY A 107 8.34 -1.58 -11.80
N PRO A 108 8.95 -2.54 -12.49
CA PRO A 108 8.42 -3.05 -13.75
C PRO A 108 7.25 -4.00 -13.55
N SER A 109 6.49 -4.18 -14.63
CA SER A 109 5.50 -5.25 -14.74
C SER A 109 6.19 -6.61 -14.52
N GLY A 110 5.57 -7.43 -13.68
CA GLY A 110 6.15 -8.72 -13.29
C GLY A 110 7.06 -8.65 -12.07
N GLY A 111 7.34 -7.46 -11.56
CA GLY A 111 8.18 -7.25 -10.39
C GLY A 111 9.65 -7.09 -10.70
N GLU A 112 10.41 -6.69 -9.68
CA GLU A 112 11.86 -6.57 -9.77
C GLU A 112 12.51 -7.96 -9.85
N ILE A 113 13.68 -8.02 -10.48
CA ILE A 113 14.46 -9.25 -10.53
C ILE A 113 15.19 -9.41 -9.20
N PRO A 114 14.98 -10.52 -8.46
CA PRO A 114 15.68 -10.74 -7.22
C PRO A 114 17.19 -10.78 -7.44
N LEU A 115 17.93 -10.27 -6.46
CA LEU A 115 19.39 -10.43 -6.43
C LEU A 115 19.75 -11.89 -6.20
N ALA A 116 20.91 -12.30 -6.72
CA ALA A 116 21.42 -13.66 -6.49
C ALA A 116 21.53 -13.94 -4.99
N GLY A 117 21.00 -15.07 -4.55
CA GLY A 117 21.04 -15.48 -3.14
C GLY A 117 19.84 -15.02 -2.31
N GLN A 118 18.89 -14.36 -2.93
CA GLN A 118 17.65 -13.97 -2.27
C GLN A 118 16.52 -14.93 -2.53
#